data_39b3c2bb020ccff622f8c34397023fad
#
_entry.id   39b3c2bb020ccff622f8c34397023fad
#
_cell.length_a   1.000
_cell.length_b   1.000
_cell.length_c   1.000
_cell.angle_alpha   90.00
_cell.angle_beta   90.00
_cell.angle_gamma   90.00
#
_symmetry.space_group_name_H-M   'P 1'
#
loop_
_entity.id
_entity.type
_entity.pdbx_description
1 polymer ?
#
loop_
_entity_poly.entity_id
_entity_poly.type
_entity_poly.pdbx_seq_one_letter_code
_entity_poly.pdbx_strand_id
1 'polypeptide(L)'
;MRGRVIRKVAGFVGFLLVGAAAYLCFWPVPAEPVSWPAPTPPGYTGAYAPNTKLSGLRMIALGSEVGPEHIAVGPDGKLYAAMLSGKVMRLEPDGGKQEVFADTGGRVLGLDFDARGRVIAADAFKGLLAVTEDRRVTVLTDHVAPGDPIRYANSVIVAPDGTIYFTDSSARFSPAEWGGTYEASIFDIMEQSATGRVLAHDPASGKTRIVAHGLSFANGIALSSDGHTLFVNETGRYRVWKIDGRASGLNVQSGSPQAKVLLDNLPGYPDNLMRGRDGRIWVGLFKPRNPAADGLAERPFLRKVLLRLPRFLLPLGESYGHVFAIDEDGRVTADLQDPSGAYPETTGATETADRLYIQSLHAHAIGWLPR
;
A
#
# COMPACT_ATOMS: atom_id res chain seq x y z
N MET A 1 -23.26 24.74 51.37
CA MET A 1 -23.47 24.74 49.89
C MET A 1 -22.31 24.12 49.10
N ARG A 2 -21.05 24.46 49.32
CA ARG A 2 -19.87 23.95 48.59
C ARG A 2 -19.77 22.40 48.56
N GLY A 3 -19.94 21.70 49.68
CA GLY A 3 -19.81 20.24 49.72
C GLY A 3 -20.86 19.47 48.89
N ARG A 4 -22.09 20.03 48.75
CA ARG A 4 -23.16 19.43 47.95
C ARG A 4 -22.91 19.59 46.43
N VAL A 5 -22.31 20.72 46.03
CA VAL A 5 -21.91 20.99 44.65
C VAL A 5 -20.75 20.06 44.24
N ILE A 6 -19.72 19.91 45.09
CA ILE A 6 -18.58 19.03 44.84
C ILE A 6 -19.03 17.57 44.66
N ARG A 7 -19.96 17.07 45.51
CA ARG A 7 -20.51 15.71 45.38
C ARG A 7 -21.29 15.51 44.05
N LYS A 8 -22.07 16.51 43.63
CA LYS A 8 -22.80 16.45 42.36
C LYS A 8 -21.83 16.45 41.16
N VAL A 9 -20.78 17.29 41.17
CA VAL A 9 -19.76 17.33 40.15
C VAL A 9 -18.98 16.02 40.12
N ALA A 10 -18.56 15.49 41.27
CA ALA A 10 -17.87 14.20 41.32
C ALA A 10 -18.73 13.04 40.82
N GLY A 11 -20.05 13.03 41.17
CA GLY A 11 -20.99 12.04 40.65
C GLY A 11 -21.17 12.12 39.13
N PHE A 12 -21.26 13.35 38.59
CA PHE A 12 -21.37 13.56 37.14
C PHE A 12 -20.12 13.13 36.40
N VAL A 13 -18.92 13.50 36.91
CA VAL A 13 -17.64 13.04 36.36
C VAL A 13 -17.53 11.53 36.42
N GLY A 14 -17.90 10.89 37.53
CA GLY A 14 -17.94 9.44 37.64
C GLY A 14 -18.85 8.78 36.60
N PHE A 15 -20.03 9.33 36.36
CA PHE A 15 -20.94 8.86 35.32
C PHE A 15 -20.35 8.96 33.92
N LEU A 16 -19.68 10.09 33.59
CA LEU A 16 -19.02 10.28 32.31
C LEU A 16 -17.88 9.27 32.12
N LEU A 17 -17.07 9.01 33.14
CA LEU A 17 -15.98 8.04 33.08
C LEU A 17 -16.51 6.61 32.89
N VAL A 18 -17.58 6.23 33.56
CA VAL A 18 -18.23 4.91 33.37
C VAL A 18 -18.81 4.80 31.96
N GLY A 19 -19.45 5.87 31.46
CA GLY A 19 -19.95 5.91 30.07
C GLY A 19 -18.84 5.79 29.03
N ALA A 20 -17.75 6.51 29.23
CA ALA A 20 -16.57 6.42 28.34
C ALA A 20 -15.94 5.01 28.40
N ALA A 21 -15.79 4.41 29.57
CA ALA A 21 -15.30 3.06 29.74
C ALA A 21 -16.21 2.04 29.04
N ALA A 22 -17.53 2.17 29.23
CA ALA A 22 -18.49 1.31 28.54
C ALA A 22 -18.43 1.45 27.03
N TYR A 23 -18.32 2.68 26.50
CA TYR A 23 -18.10 2.92 25.07
C TYR A 23 -16.81 2.25 24.58
N LEU A 24 -15.69 2.48 25.24
CA LEU A 24 -14.40 1.92 24.85
C LEU A 24 -14.35 0.38 24.95
N CYS A 25 -15.11 -0.22 25.86
CA CYS A 25 -15.13 -1.67 26.01
C CYS A 25 -16.13 -2.37 25.08
N PHE A 26 -17.30 -1.77 24.83
CA PHE A 26 -18.43 -2.50 24.25
C PHE A 26 -18.98 -1.93 22.94
N TRP A 27 -18.63 -0.68 22.56
CA TRP A 27 -19.14 -0.14 21.31
C TRP A 27 -18.70 -1.02 20.12
N PRO A 28 -19.59 -1.37 19.18
CA PRO A 28 -19.25 -2.20 18.03
C PRO A 28 -18.16 -1.55 17.16
N VAL A 29 -17.20 -2.35 16.74
CA VAL A 29 -16.21 -1.98 15.70
C VAL A 29 -16.23 -3.05 14.62
N PRO A 30 -15.95 -2.69 13.35
CA PRO A 30 -16.04 -3.63 12.24
C PRO A 30 -14.95 -4.70 12.24
N ALA A 31 -13.81 -4.41 12.88
CA ALA A 31 -12.68 -5.31 12.91
C ALA A 31 -12.75 -6.33 14.05
N GLU A 32 -12.37 -7.57 13.76
CA GLU A 32 -12.23 -8.68 14.71
C GLU A 32 -10.74 -9.08 14.81
N PRO A 33 -9.92 -8.31 15.58
CA PRO A 33 -8.49 -8.50 15.61
C PRO A 33 -8.08 -9.92 16.03
N VAL A 34 -7.15 -10.49 15.24
CA VAL A 34 -6.53 -11.78 15.51
C VAL A 34 -5.17 -11.55 16.17
N SER A 35 -4.86 -12.32 17.20
CA SER A 35 -3.53 -12.30 17.85
C SER A 35 -2.46 -12.75 16.86
N TRP A 36 -1.35 -12.01 16.79
CA TRP A 36 -0.18 -12.42 16.03
C TRP A 36 1.10 -12.01 16.75
N PRO A 37 2.16 -12.82 16.70
CA PRO A 37 3.44 -12.52 17.34
C PRO A 37 4.23 -11.54 16.46
N ALA A 38 4.08 -10.23 16.70
CA ALA A 38 4.88 -9.23 16.01
C ALA A 38 6.36 -9.40 16.40
N PRO A 39 7.29 -9.50 15.42
CA PRO A 39 8.69 -9.56 15.74
C PRO A 39 9.16 -8.24 16.34
N THR A 40 10.14 -8.30 17.25
CA THR A 40 10.74 -7.08 17.83
C THR A 40 11.25 -6.17 16.70
N PRO A 41 10.87 -4.88 16.68
CA PRO A 41 11.33 -3.95 15.66
C PRO A 41 12.86 -3.88 15.60
N PRO A 42 13.48 -3.99 14.41
CA PRO A 42 14.94 -3.94 14.29
C PRO A 42 15.48 -2.51 14.48
N GLY A 43 14.58 -1.52 14.41
CA GLY A 43 14.97 -0.12 14.29
C GLY A 43 15.66 0.20 12.97
N TYR A 44 16.14 1.41 12.86
CA TYR A 44 16.92 1.86 11.70
C TYR A 44 18.41 1.56 11.94
N THR A 45 18.82 0.33 11.57
CA THR A 45 20.19 -0.18 11.80
C THR A 45 20.69 -0.94 10.57
N GLY A 46 21.99 -1.23 10.51
CA GLY A 46 22.59 -2.02 9.45
C GLY A 46 22.36 -1.40 8.06
N ALA A 47 21.78 -2.14 7.15
CA ALA A 47 21.48 -1.66 5.80
C ALA A 47 20.47 -0.50 5.78
N TYR A 48 19.70 -0.34 6.84
CA TYR A 48 18.71 0.72 7.02
C TYR A 48 19.18 1.79 8.02
N ALA A 49 20.50 1.92 8.26
CA ALA A 49 21.03 2.97 9.14
C ALA A 49 20.59 4.36 8.63
N PRO A 50 20.18 5.30 9.53
CA PRO A 50 19.63 6.59 9.14
C PRO A 50 20.56 7.37 8.23
N ASN A 51 19.98 7.98 7.20
CA ASN A 51 20.67 8.87 6.27
C ASN A 51 19.73 10.00 5.80
N THR A 52 20.23 10.92 5.01
CA THR A 52 19.48 12.09 4.52
C THR A 52 19.48 12.18 2.99
N LYS A 53 19.61 11.05 2.30
CA LYS A 53 19.74 11.02 0.83
C LYS A 53 18.47 11.45 0.11
N LEU A 54 17.30 11.44 0.75
CA LEU A 54 16.05 11.99 0.21
C LEU A 54 15.82 13.46 0.54
N SER A 55 16.56 14.08 1.42
CA SER A 55 16.33 15.49 1.81
C SER A 55 16.60 16.49 0.68
N GLY A 56 17.28 16.07 -0.40
CA GLY A 56 17.60 16.90 -1.56
C GLY A 56 16.63 16.74 -2.75
N LEU A 57 15.41 16.28 -2.54
CA LEU A 57 14.42 16.10 -3.60
C LEU A 57 14.14 17.41 -4.35
N ARG A 58 14.16 17.33 -5.68
CA ARG A 58 13.58 18.35 -6.56
C ARG A 58 12.12 18.05 -6.76
N MET A 59 11.28 19.09 -6.93
CA MET A 59 9.83 18.95 -6.95
C MET A 59 9.25 19.32 -8.31
N ILE A 60 8.38 18.48 -8.84
CA ILE A 60 7.48 18.77 -9.96
C ILE A 60 6.11 19.03 -9.33
N ALA A 61 5.67 20.28 -9.35
CA ALA A 61 4.36 20.66 -8.79
C ALA A 61 3.22 20.02 -9.59
N LEU A 62 2.18 19.56 -8.89
CA LEU A 62 1.01 18.89 -9.47
C LEU A 62 -0.26 19.77 -9.39
N GLY A 63 -0.11 21.07 -9.15
CA GLY A 63 -1.24 21.99 -8.97
C GLY A 63 -2.04 21.66 -7.72
N SER A 64 -3.33 21.38 -7.88
CA SER A 64 -4.21 21.01 -6.76
C SER A 64 -4.28 19.50 -6.48
N GLU A 65 -3.61 18.68 -7.30
CA GLU A 65 -3.63 17.23 -7.12
C GLU A 65 -2.73 16.81 -5.94
N VAL A 66 -3.10 15.69 -5.32
CA VAL A 66 -2.44 15.11 -4.16
C VAL A 66 -2.08 13.66 -4.45
N GLY A 67 -0.99 13.19 -3.90
CA GLY A 67 -0.33 11.95 -4.23
C GLY A 67 0.51 12.17 -5.48
N PRO A 68 1.51 11.47 -5.84
CA PRO A 68 1.40 10.34 -6.73
C PRO A 68 1.59 9.04 -5.94
N GLU A 69 0.53 8.31 -5.76
CA GLU A 69 0.57 7.00 -5.11
C GLU A 69 1.45 6.04 -5.90
N HIS A 70 1.33 6.09 -7.22
CA HIS A 70 2.09 5.28 -8.16
C HIS A 70 2.48 6.12 -9.38
N ILE A 71 3.70 5.91 -9.90
CA ILE A 71 4.18 6.51 -11.14
C ILE A 71 4.65 5.39 -12.06
N ALA A 72 4.10 5.33 -13.26
CA ALA A 72 4.59 4.45 -14.33
C ALA A 72 5.16 5.27 -15.48
N VAL A 73 6.14 4.71 -16.18
CA VAL A 73 6.66 5.30 -17.43
C VAL A 73 5.95 4.63 -18.60
N GLY A 74 5.24 5.42 -19.38
CA GLY A 74 4.52 4.92 -20.55
C GLY A 74 5.42 4.56 -21.72
N PRO A 75 4.91 3.80 -22.71
CA PRO A 75 5.63 3.49 -23.95
C PRO A 75 5.95 4.73 -24.79
N ASP A 76 5.26 5.84 -24.54
CA ASP A 76 5.50 7.17 -25.12
C ASP A 76 6.62 7.96 -24.39
N GLY A 77 7.23 7.36 -23.35
CA GLY A 77 8.27 7.95 -22.53
C GLY A 77 7.78 8.96 -21.49
N LYS A 78 6.47 9.18 -21.38
CA LYS A 78 5.87 10.09 -20.40
C LYS A 78 5.63 9.41 -19.05
N LEU A 79 5.46 10.22 -18.02
CA LEU A 79 5.05 9.76 -16.71
C LEU A 79 3.53 9.69 -16.63
N TYR A 80 3.03 8.63 -16.04
CA TYR A 80 1.63 8.44 -15.67
C TYR A 80 1.56 8.30 -14.16
N ALA A 81 0.83 9.19 -13.52
CA ALA A 81 0.81 9.32 -12.06
C ALA A 81 -0.61 9.17 -11.51
N ALA A 82 -0.80 8.23 -10.59
CA ALA A 82 -2.09 7.95 -9.95
C ALA A 82 -2.31 8.93 -8.79
N MET A 83 -3.36 9.77 -8.89
CA MET A 83 -3.65 10.81 -7.91
C MET A 83 -4.69 10.36 -6.86
N LEU A 84 -4.68 11.01 -5.70
CA LEU A 84 -5.66 10.78 -4.64
C LEU A 84 -7.10 11.01 -5.12
N SER A 85 -7.30 11.91 -6.05
CA SER A 85 -8.59 12.23 -6.65
C SER A 85 -9.19 11.12 -7.53
N GLY A 86 -8.45 10.04 -7.82
CA GLY A 86 -8.83 8.98 -8.77
C GLY A 86 -8.43 9.28 -10.21
N LYS A 87 -7.83 10.43 -10.46
CA LYS A 87 -7.29 10.78 -11.77
C LYS A 87 -5.94 10.12 -12.02
N VAL A 88 -5.67 9.84 -13.28
CA VAL A 88 -4.34 9.51 -13.80
C VAL A 88 -3.84 10.73 -14.55
N MET A 89 -2.78 11.35 -14.04
CA MET A 89 -2.10 12.46 -14.72
C MET A 89 -1.07 11.92 -15.68
N ARG A 90 -0.94 12.55 -16.88
CA ARG A 90 0.14 12.31 -17.82
C ARG A 90 0.98 13.57 -17.97
N LEU A 91 2.30 13.43 -17.93
CA LEU A 91 3.22 14.57 -18.01
C LEU A 91 4.56 14.17 -18.62
N GLU A 92 5.27 15.14 -19.18
CA GLU A 92 6.66 14.92 -19.62
C GLU A 92 7.57 14.62 -18.41
N PRO A 93 8.70 13.91 -18.57
CA PRO A 93 9.61 13.56 -17.50
C PRO A 93 10.16 14.77 -16.71
N ASP A 94 10.22 15.95 -17.31
CA ASP A 94 10.63 17.20 -16.68
C ASP A 94 9.50 17.91 -15.93
N GLY A 95 8.29 17.39 -15.99
CA GLY A 95 7.08 17.97 -15.40
C GLY A 95 6.28 18.87 -16.35
N GLY A 96 6.70 19.01 -17.61
CA GLY A 96 5.98 19.76 -18.63
C GLY A 96 4.71 19.05 -19.12
N LYS A 97 3.86 19.79 -19.86
CA LYS A 97 2.65 19.31 -20.54
C LYS A 97 1.76 18.40 -19.67
N GLN A 98 1.46 18.85 -18.46
CA GLN A 98 0.59 18.12 -17.56
C GLN A 98 -0.85 18.10 -18.04
N GLU A 99 -1.46 16.93 -18.08
CA GLU A 99 -2.86 16.75 -18.42
C GLU A 99 -3.51 15.65 -17.62
N VAL A 100 -4.82 15.70 -17.44
CA VAL A 100 -5.61 14.56 -16.95
C VAL A 100 -5.74 13.58 -18.10
N PHE A 101 -5.03 12.45 -18.01
CA PHE A 101 -5.13 11.39 -19.01
C PHE A 101 -6.43 10.62 -18.86
N ALA A 102 -6.79 10.25 -17.63
CA ALA A 102 -8.05 9.59 -17.34
C ALA A 102 -8.58 9.97 -15.95
N ASP A 103 -9.89 9.89 -15.81
CA ASP A 103 -10.57 9.93 -14.52
C ASP A 103 -11.40 8.64 -14.41
N THR A 104 -11.00 7.77 -13.50
CA THR A 104 -11.73 6.50 -13.30
C THR A 104 -13.01 6.70 -12.48
N GLY A 105 -13.12 7.81 -11.78
CA GLY A 105 -14.15 8.03 -10.77
C GLY A 105 -14.08 7.04 -9.61
N GLY A 106 -12.91 6.45 -9.39
CA GLY A 106 -12.57 5.54 -8.30
C GLY A 106 -11.31 5.99 -7.56
N ARG A 107 -10.42 5.06 -7.24
CA ARG A 107 -9.11 5.35 -6.62
C ARG A 107 -8.06 4.40 -7.22
N VAL A 108 -7.33 4.88 -8.20
CA VAL A 108 -6.20 4.14 -8.80
C VAL A 108 -5.03 4.15 -7.83
N LEU A 109 -4.47 2.97 -7.54
CA LEU A 109 -3.30 2.77 -6.67
C LEU A 109 -2.12 2.16 -7.43
N GLY A 110 -2.34 1.38 -8.46
CA GLY A 110 -1.30 0.78 -9.28
C GLY A 110 -1.52 1.01 -10.76
N LEU A 111 -0.44 1.20 -11.52
CA LEU A 111 -0.45 1.42 -12.97
C LEU A 111 0.64 0.57 -13.64
N ASP A 112 0.32 -0.01 -14.78
CA ASP A 112 1.28 -0.60 -15.71
C ASP A 112 0.74 -0.48 -17.14
N PHE A 113 1.48 -0.96 -18.13
CA PHE A 113 1.10 -0.91 -19.54
C PHE A 113 1.06 -2.30 -20.15
N ASP A 114 0.05 -2.57 -20.94
CA ASP A 114 0.02 -3.78 -21.75
C ASP A 114 0.74 -3.58 -23.12
N ALA A 115 0.91 -4.68 -23.83
CA ALA A 115 1.57 -4.68 -25.14
C ALA A 115 0.84 -3.85 -26.22
N ARG A 116 -0.40 -3.42 -25.99
CA ARG A 116 -1.17 -2.53 -26.85
C ARG A 116 -1.02 -1.07 -26.47
N GLY A 117 -0.21 -0.76 -25.45
CA GLY A 117 -0.01 0.58 -24.91
C GLY A 117 -1.18 1.11 -24.06
N ARG A 118 -2.15 0.24 -23.67
CA ARG A 118 -3.20 0.64 -22.74
C ARG A 118 -2.64 0.72 -21.33
N VAL A 119 -3.08 1.73 -20.58
CA VAL A 119 -2.84 1.76 -19.14
C VAL A 119 -3.70 0.66 -18.50
N ILE A 120 -3.05 -0.22 -17.74
CA ILE A 120 -3.70 -1.19 -16.86
C ILE A 120 -3.65 -0.61 -15.45
N ALA A 121 -4.81 -0.47 -14.81
CA ALA A 121 -4.92 0.20 -13.53
C ALA A 121 -5.59 -0.71 -12.49
N ALA A 122 -4.97 -0.83 -11.32
CA ALA A 122 -5.61 -1.38 -10.14
C ALA A 122 -6.36 -0.25 -9.42
N ASP A 123 -7.68 -0.31 -9.44
CA ASP A 123 -8.56 0.70 -8.84
C ASP A 123 -9.24 0.09 -7.60
N ALA A 124 -8.99 0.69 -6.45
CA ALA A 124 -9.44 0.18 -5.16
C ALA A 124 -10.97 0.13 -4.99
N PHE A 125 -11.72 0.83 -5.85
CA PHE A 125 -13.19 0.82 -5.84
C PHE A 125 -13.80 -0.01 -6.96
N LYS A 126 -13.07 -0.20 -8.07
CA LYS A 126 -13.62 -0.73 -9.32
C LYS A 126 -12.95 -2.02 -9.80
N GLY A 127 -11.87 -2.48 -9.13
CA GLY A 127 -11.11 -3.65 -9.52
C GLY A 127 -10.04 -3.35 -10.56
N LEU A 128 -9.84 -4.24 -11.52
CA LEU A 128 -8.83 -4.11 -12.57
C LEU A 128 -9.43 -3.43 -13.81
N LEU A 129 -8.80 -2.34 -14.24
CA LEU A 129 -9.26 -1.51 -15.36
C LEU A 129 -8.24 -1.50 -16.49
N ALA A 130 -8.71 -1.23 -17.70
CA ALA A 130 -7.89 -0.82 -18.84
C ALA A 130 -8.34 0.55 -19.33
N VAL A 131 -7.37 1.43 -19.63
CA VAL A 131 -7.62 2.76 -20.19
C VAL A 131 -6.89 2.86 -21.53
N THR A 132 -7.63 3.16 -22.58
CA THR A 132 -7.11 3.33 -23.94
C THR A 132 -6.60 4.76 -24.15
N GLU A 133 -5.82 4.99 -25.23
CA GLU A 133 -5.29 6.34 -25.55
C GLU A 133 -6.42 7.36 -25.81
N ASP A 134 -7.57 6.91 -26.32
CA ASP A 134 -8.80 7.72 -26.44
C ASP A 134 -9.53 7.94 -25.10
N ARG A 135 -8.87 7.60 -23.98
CA ARG A 135 -9.31 7.83 -22.58
C ARG A 135 -10.53 7.02 -22.16
N ARG A 136 -10.90 6.00 -22.90
CA ARG A 136 -11.99 5.11 -22.53
C ARG A 136 -11.56 4.14 -21.44
N VAL A 137 -12.27 4.18 -20.31
CA VAL A 137 -12.08 3.28 -19.17
C VAL A 137 -12.96 2.04 -19.35
N THR A 138 -12.38 0.86 -19.21
CA THR A 138 -13.08 -0.42 -19.29
C THR A 138 -12.70 -1.27 -18.07
N VAL A 139 -13.69 -1.86 -17.40
CA VAL A 139 -13.44 -2.85 -16.33
C VAL A 139 -13.03 -4.16 -17.00
N LEU A 140 -11.84 -4.66 -16.65
CA LEU A 140 -11.37 -5.97 -17.07
C LEU A 140 -11.94 -7.07 -16.16
N THR A 141 -11.90 -6.83 -14.85
CA THR A 141 -12.52 -7.70 -13.85
C THR A 141 -12.72 -6.96 -12.53
N ASP A 142 -13.81 -7.21 -11.85
CA ASP A 142 -14.16 -6.76 -10.50
C ASP A 142 -14.46 -7.92 -9.54
N HIS A 143 -14.29 -9.15 -10.03
CA HIS A 143 -14.51 -10.38 -9.26
C HIS A 143 -13.60 -11.52 -9.73
N VAL A 144 -13.30 -12.45 -8.85
CA VAL A 144 -12.57 -13.70 -9.18
C VAL A 144 -13.54 -14.75 -9.71
N ALA A 145 -14.71 -14.86 -9.08
CA ALA A 145 -15.80 -15.76 -9.44
C ALA A 145 -17.13 -15.15 -8.96
N PRO A 146 -18.28 -15.67 -9.41
CA PRO A 146 -19.58 -15.25 -8.89
C PRO A 146 -19.60 -15.34 -7.34
N GLY A 147 -19.88 -14.21 -6.68
CA GLY A 147 -19.90 -14.11 -5.22
C GLY A 147 -18.53 -13.89 -4.56
N ASP A 148 -17.46 -13.79 -5.33
CA ASP A 148 -16.11 -13.49 -4.84
C ASP A 148 -15.57 -12.19 -5.45
N PRO A 149 -16.00 -11.02 -4.93
CA PRO A 149 -15.58 -9.72 -5.45
C PRO A 149 -14.13 -9.40 -5.14
N ILE A 150 -13.50 -8.60 -6.01
CA ILE A 150 -12.24 -7.91 -5.74
C ILE A 150 -12.61 -6.64 -4.99
N ARG A 151 -12.17 -6.54 -3.73
CA ARG A 151 -12.63 -5.47 -2.84
C ARG A 151 -11.67 -4.32 -2.69
N TYR A 152 -10.38 -4.56 -2.94
CA TYR A 152 -9.33 -3.58 -2.72
C TYR A 152 -8.15 -3.81 -3.68
N ALA A 153 -8.40 -3.69 -5.00
CA ALA A 153 -7.30 -3.77 -5.97
C ALA A 153 -6.28 -2.66 -5.68
N ASN A 154 -4.99 -3.02 -5.60
CA ASN A 154 -3.95 -2.11 -5.15
C ASN A 154 -2.82 -1.97 -6.18
N SER A 155 -1.93 -2.92 -6.31
CA SER A 155 -0.79 -2.85 -7.22
C SER A 155 -0.96 -3.80 -8.40
N VAL A 156 -0.39 -3.46 -9.57
CA VAL A 156 -0.55 -4.22 -10.82
C VAL A 156 0.75 -4.27 -11.60
N ILE A 157 1.00 -5.41 -12.24
CA ILE A 157 2.07 -5.59 -13.25
C ILE A 157 1.55 -6.43 -14.41
N VAL A 158 2.04 -6.14 -15.60
CA VAL A 158 1.75 -6.91 -16.82
C VAL A 158 2.98 -7.75 -17.17
N ALA A 159 2.82 -9.07 -17.20
CA ALA A 159 3.88 -9.98 -17.56
C ALA A 159 4.11 -9.99 -19.10
N PRO A 160 5.30 -10.40 -19.57
CA PRO A 160 5.61 -10.45 -21.01
C PRO A 160 4.67 -11.35 -21.82
N ASP A 161 4.06 -12.36 -21.22
CA ASP A 161 3.06 -13.25 -21.85
C ASP A 161 1.66 -12.64 -21.92
N GLY A 162 1.48 -11.43 -21.37
CA GLY A 162 0.22 -10.70 -21.31
C GLY A 162 -0.63 -11.00 -20.07
N THR A 163 -0.23 -11.91 -19.21
CA THR A 163 -0.88 -12.14 -17.92
C THR A 163 -0.78 -10.89 -17.04
N ILE A 164 -1.87 -10.47 -16.44
CA ILE A 164 -1.92 -9.32 -15.54
C ILE A 164 -1.97 -9.83 -14.10
N TYR A 165 -0.90 -9.61 -13.35
CA TYR A 165 -0.86 -9.90 -11.92
C TYR A 165 -1.19 -8.64 -11.13
N PHE A 166 -2.00 -8.78 -10.09
CA PHE A 166 -2.35 -7.66 -9.23
C PHE A 166 -2.67 -8.13 -7.81
N THR A 167 -2.62 -7.22 -6.87
CA THR A 167 -2.97 -7.48 -5.48
C THR A 167 -4.39 -7.01 -5.18
N ASP A 168 -5.08 -7.77 -4.34
CA ASP A 168 -6.31 -7.40 -3.65
C ASP A 168 -5.97 -7.36 -2.16
N SER A 169 -5.76 -6.15 -1.63
CA SER A 169 -5.16 -5.94 -0.31
C SER A 169 -5.99 -6.54 0.81
N SER A 170 -7.31 -6.51 0.68
CA SER A 170 -8.25 -7.04 1.65
C SER A 170 -9.51 -7.56 0.97
N ALA A 171 -9.81 -8.84 1.16
CA ALA A 171 -11.11 -9.38 0.76
C ALA A 171 -12.22 -9.04 1.78
N ARG A 172 -11.90 -8.35 2.89
CA ARG A 172 -12.84 -8.00 3.96
C ARG A 172 -13.17 -6.52 4.00
N PHE A 173 -12.17 -5.64 3.91
CA PHE A 173 -12.37 -4.20 4.07
C PHE A 173 -12.26 -3.49 2.73
N SER A 174 -13.42 -3.22 2.11
CA SER A 174 -13.51 -2.45 0.88
C SER A 174 -13.39 -0.96 1.17
N PRO A 175 -12.51 -0.21 0.49
CA PRO A 175 -12.45 1.25 0.62
C PRO A 175 -13.78 1.95 0.36
N ALA A 176 -14.60 1.42 -0.54
CA ALA A 176 -15.92 1.97 -0.86
C ALA A 176 -16.90 1.88 0.31
N GLU A 177 -16.76 0.86 1.16
CA GLU A 177 -17.63 0.63 2.32
C GLU A 177 -17.11 1.32 3.58
N TRP A 178 -15.79 1.52 3.69
CA TRP A 178 -15.12 1.93 4.94
C TRP A 178 -14.47 3.32 4.88
N GLY A 179 -14.93 4.19 3.99
CA GLY A 179 -14.56 5.61 4.00
C GLY A 179 -13.26 5.95 3.29
N GLY A 180 -12.73 5.04 2.50
CA GLY A 180 -11.55 5.26 1.67
C GLY A 180 -10.43 4.25 1.93
N THR A 181 -9.37 4.36 1.12
CA THR A 181 -8.25 3.42 1.15
C THR A 181 -7.51 3.44 2.48
N TYR A 182 -7.28 4.62 3.05
CA TYR A 182 -6.57 4.76 4.32
C TYR A 182 -7.33 4.13 5.49
N GLU A 183 -8.63 4.40 5.61
CA GLU A 183 -9.49 3.86 6.66
C GLU A 183 -9.61 2.33 6.57
N ALA A 184 -9.84 1.81 5.37
CA ALA A 184 -9.91 0.37 5.12
C ALA A 184 -8.57 -0.34 5.46
N SER A 185 -7.43 0.29 5.14
CA SER A 185 -6.11 -0.27 5.47
C SER A 185 -5.87 -0.34 6.98
N ILE A 186 -6.30 0.68 7.74
CA ILE A 186 -6.21 0.65 9.21
C ILE A 186 -7.01 -0.54 9.77
N PHE A 187 -8.24 -0.77 9.29
CA PHE A 187 -9.03 -1.90 9.75
C PHE A 187 -8.37 -3.25 9.44
N ASP A 188 -7.87 -3.45 8.22
CA ASP A 188 -7.21 -4.70 7.83
C ASP A 188 -5.93 -4.95 8.64
N ILE A 189 -5.04 -3.95 8.72
CA ILE A 189 -3.78 -4.04 9.47
C ILE A 189 -4.05 -4.23 10.98
N MET A 190 -5.05 -3.57 11.54
CA MET A 190 -5.44 -3.75 12.93
C MET A 190 -6.15 -5.08 13.19
N GLU A 191 -6.79 -5.66 12.20
CA GLU A 191 -7.43 -6.97 12.32
C GLU A 191 -6.44 -8.12 12.20
N GLN A 192 -5.48 -8.07 11.24
CA GLN A 192 -4.50 -9.14 10.98
C GLN A 192 -5.13 -10.48 10.53
N SER A 193 -6.35 -10.46 9.99
CA SER A 193 -7.03 -11.66 9.49
C SER A 193 -6.40 -12.26 8.22
N ALA A 194 -5.45 -11.54 7.61
CA ALA A 194 -4.69 -11.97 6.46
C ALA A 194 -5.58 -12.42 5.27
N THR A 195 -6.51 -11.56 4.88
CA THR A 195 -7.44 -11.83 3.77
C THR A 195 -6.93 -11.33 2.42
N GLY A 196 -5.76 -10.70 2.39
CA GLY A 196 -5.12 -10.22 1.17
C GLY A 196 -4.73 -11.33 0.21
N ARG A 197 -4.81 -11.03 -1.10
CA ARG A 197 -4.63 -11.98 -2.20
C ARG A 197 -3.71 -11.44 -3.28
N VAL A 198 -3.07 -12.35 -3.99
CA VAL A 198 -2.42 -12.10 -5.29
C VAL A 198 -3.26 -12.76 -6.35
N LEU A 199 -3.66 -12.02 -7.35
CA LEU A 199 -4.55 -12.43 -8.43
C LEU A 199 -3.82 -12.41 -9.77
N ALA A 200 -4.24 -13.27 -10.70
CA ALA A 200 -3.79 -13.24 -12.09
C ALA A 200 -5.01 -13.21 -13.00
N HIS A 201 -5.06 -12.23 -13.89
CA HIS A 201 -6.08 -12.07 -14.92
C HIS A 201 -5.49 -12.41 -16.29
N ASP A 202 -6.14 -13.29 -17.02
CA ASP A 202 -5.82 -13.61 -18.42
C ASP A 202 -6.72 -12.78 -19.35
N PRO A 203 -6.21 -11.77 -20.05
CA PRO A 203 -7.03 -10.94 -20.94
C PRO A 203 -7.59 -11.68 -22.15
N ALA A 204 -6.99 -12.82 -22.52
CA ALA A 204 -7.46 -13.62 -23.68
C ALA A 204 -8.74 -14.41 -23.35
N SER A 205 -8.81 -14.97 -22.15
CA SER A 205 -9.98 -15.74 -21.71
C SER A 205 -10.94 -14.92 -20.84
N GLY A 206 -10.53 -13.75 -20.36
CA GLY A 206 -11.27 -12.94 -19.39
C GLY A 206 -11.35 -13.55 -17.98
N LYS A 207 -10.57 -14.60 -17.70
CA LYS A 207 -10.61 -15.30 -16.42
C LYS A 207 -9.63 -14.71 -15.41
N THR A 208 -10.07 -14.63 -14.17
CA THR A 208 -9.23 -14.26 -13.01
C THR A 208 -9.08 -15.46 -12.08
N ARG A 209 -7.87 -15.69 -11.57
CA ARG A 209 -7.58 -16.76 -10.61
C ARG A 209 -6.82 -16.22 -9.40
N ILE A 210 -6.94 -16.89 -8.27
CA ILE A 210 -6.11 -16.64 -7.11
C ILE A 210 -4.76 -17.35 -7.32
N VAL A 211 -3.66 -16.59 -7.32
CA VAL A 211 -2.30 -17.13 -7.29
C VAL A 211 -1.96 -17.54 -5.86
N ALA A 212 -2.09 -16.59 -4.93
CA ALA A 212 -1.79 -16.78 -3.53
C ALA A 212 -2.74 -15.96 -2.64
N HIS A 213 -2.90 -16.39 -1.39
CA HIS A 213 -3.72 -15.73 -0.38
C HIS A 213 -3.10 -15.93 1.02
N GLY A 214 -3.70 -15.33 2.04
CA GLY A 214 -3.21 -15.43 3.42
C GLY A 214 -2.20 -14.32 3.77
N LEU A 215 -2.27 -13.17 3.08
CA LEU A 215 -1.44 -11.99 3.29
C LEU A 215 -2.20 -10.95 4.13
N SER A 216 -1.53 -10.37 5.13
CA SER A 216 -2.06 -9.22 5.85
C SER A 216 -1.74 -7.95 5.07
N PHE A 217 -2.73 -7.46 4.35
CA PHE A 217 -2.63 -6.32 3.45
C PHE A 217 -1.60 -6.55 2.32
N ALA A 218 -1.97 -7.37 1.33
CA ALA A 218 -1.19 -7.56 0.10
C ALA A 218 -1.12 -6.24 -0.67
N ASN A 219 0.09 -5.69 -0.85
CA ASN A 219 0.31 -4.37 -1.42
C ASN A 219 1.15 -4.45 -2.70
N GLY A 220 2.30 -3.80 -2.74
CA GLY A 220 3.16 -3.75 -3.91
C GLY A 220 3.46 -5.12 -4.52
N ILE A 221 3.51 -5.17 -5.86
CA ILE A 221 3.85 -6.37 -6.62
C ILE A 221 4.89 -6.03 -7.70
N ALA A 222 5.91 -6.88 -7.84
CA ALA A 222 6.87 -6.80 -8.93
C ALA A 222 7.17 -8.19 -9.49
N LEU A 223 7.59 -8.25 -10.76
CA LEU A 223 7.92 -9.50 -11.44
C LEU A 223 9.44 -9.67 -11.53
N SER A 224 9.95 -10.89 -11.36
CA SER A 224 11.36 -11.21 -11.59
C SER A 224 11.76 -11.02 -13.05
N SER A 225 13.08 -10.93 -13.30
CA SER A 225 13.63 -10.75 -14.64
C SER A 225 13.31 -11.93 -15.57
N ASP A 226 13.17 -13.12 -15.04
CA ASP A 226 12.77 -14.33 -15.78
C ASP A 226 11.24 -14.47 -16.01
N GLY A 227 10.45 -13.56 -15.43
CA GLY A 227 8.98 -13.54 -15.58
C GLY A 227 8.23 -14.60 -14.79
N HIS A 228 8.86 -15.32 -13.87
CA HIS A 228 8.24 -16.46 -13.18
C HIS A 228 7.96 -16.24 -11.70
N THR A 229 8.70 -15.34 -11.06
CA THR A 229 8.58 -15.06 -9.63
C THR A 229 7.91 -13.71 -9.40
N LEU A 230 6.95 -13.69 -8.51
CA LEU A 230 6.31 -12.47 -8.00
C LEU A 230 6.96 -12.08 -6.68
N PHE A 231 7.38 -10.83 -6.56
CA PHE A 231 7.72 -10.20 -5.30
C PHE A 231 6.49 -9.47 -4.81
N VAL A 232 6.10 -9.67 -3.56
CA VAL A 232 4.84 -9.12 -3.00
C VAL A 232 5.07 -8.58 -1.61
N ASN A 233 4.69 -7.33 -1.37
CA ASN A 233 4.70 -6.73 -0.04
C ASN A 233 3.51 -7.21 0.79
N GLU A 234 3.80 -7.64 2.02
CA GLU A 234 2.83 -7.85 3.08
C GLU A 234 2.98 -6.73 4.10
N THR A 235 2.23 -5.64 3.90
CA THR A 235 2.36 -4.40 4.68
C THR A 235 2.10 -4.64 6.17
N GLY A 236 1.04 -5.37 6.50
CA GLY A 236 0.62 -5.60 7.88
C GLY A 236 1.58 -6.47 8.70
N ARG A 237 2.54 -7.15 8.05
CA ARG A 237 3.54 -8.00 8.72
C ARG A 237 4.98 -7.66 8.38
N TYR A 238 5.22 -6.48 7.76
CA TYR A 238 6.57 -5.96 7.53
C TYR A 238 7.47 -6.87 6.70
N ARG A 239 6.90 -7.49 5.60
CA ARG A 239 7.56 -8.52 4.81
C ARG A 239 7.53 -8.25 3.33
N VAL A 240 8.50 -8.89 2.63
CA VAL A 240 8.44 -9.10 1.18
C VAL A 240 8.48 -10.61 0.91
N TRP A 241 7.57 -11.08 0.10
CA TRP A 241 7.48 -12.47 -0.31
C TRP A 241 8.06 -12.69 -1.72
N LYS A 242 8.63 -13.88 -1.96
CA LYS A 242 8.83 -14.49 -3.28
C LYS A 242 7.77 -15.55 -3.49
N ILE A 243 6.96 -15.44 -4.56
CA ILE A 243 5.85 -16.34 -4.85
C ILE A 243 5.97 -16.82 -6.30
N ASP A 244 5.84 -18.13 -6.56
CA ASP A 244 5.76 -18.66 -7.93
C ASP A 244 4.49 -18.12 -8.60
N GLY A 245 4.62 -17.35 -9.69
CA GLY A 245 3.49 -16.77 -10.41
C GLY A 245 2.54 -17.80 -11.02
N ARG A 246 3.00 -19.05 -11.18
CA ARG A 246 2.19 -20.18 -11.68
C ARG A 246 1.39 -20.86 -10.57
N ALA A 247 1.62 -20.52 -9.31
CA ALA A 247 0.85 -21.10 -8.20
C ALA A 247 -0.63 -20.82 -8.35
N SER A 248 -1.46 -21.69 -7.79
CA SER A 248 -2.92 -21.57 -7.84
C SER A 248 -3.51 -21.89 -6.47
N GLY A 249 -4.22 -20.91 -5.88
CA GLY A 249 -4.84 -21.03 -4.57
C GLY A 249 -3.85 -21.27 -3.42
N LEU A 250 -2.61 -20.80 -3.58
CA LEU A 250 -1.54 -21.03 -2.60
C LEU A 250 -1.78 -20.21 -1.33
N ASN A 251 -1.92 -20.89 -0.18
CA ASN A 251 -1.85 -20.20 1.10
C ASN A 251 -0.39 -19.95 1.46
N VAL A 252 0.06 -18.69 1.52
CA VAL A 252 1.47 -18.36 1.84
C VAL A 252 1.89 -18.82 3.25
N GLN A 253 0.94 -19.01 4.17
CA GLN A 253 1.19 -19.49 5.53
C GLN A 253 1.36 -21.01 5.60
N SER A 254 1.17 -21.75 4.51
CA SER A 254 1.23 -23.23 4.49
C SER A 254 2.65 -23.82 4.56
N GLY A 255 3.69 -22.98 4.46
CA GLY A 255 5.08 -23.44 4.40
C GLY A 255 5.47 -24.07 3.04
N SER A 256 4.68 -23.86 2.00
CA SER A 256 4.96 -24.35 0.64
C SER A 256 6.27 -23.78 0.08
N PRO A 257 7.07 -24.57 -0.66
CA PRO A 257 8.27 -24.07 -1.33
C PRO A 257 7.96 -23.05 -2.46
N GLN A 258 6.70 -22.97 -2.91
CA GLN A 258 6.24 -21.98 -3.91
C GLN A 258 6.08 -20.57 -3.35
N ALA A 259 6.11 -20.39 -2.01
CA ALA A 259 6.12 -19.07 -1.36
C ALA A 259 7.18 -19.05 -0.27
N LYS A 260 8.07 -18.06 -0.32
CA LYS A 260 9.13 -17.86 0.68
C LYS A 260 9.19 -16.39 1.07
N VAL A 261 9.41 -16.13 2.34
CA VAL A 261 9.74 -14.78 2.81
C VAL A 261 11.12 -14.41 2.29
N LEU A 262 11.22 -13.32 1.54
CA LEU A 262 12.47 -12.77 1.02
C LEU A 262 13.10 -11.80 2.02
N LEU A 263 12.30 -10.84 2.49
CA LEU A 263 12.67 -9.93 3.57
C LEU A 263 11.65 -10.06 4.69
N ASP A 264 12.13 -10.09 5.91
CA ASP A 264 11.29 -10.13 7.11
C ASP A 264 11.67 -9.00 8.06
N ASN A 265 10.71 -8.62 8.88
CA ASN A 265 10.94 -7.67 9.96
C ASN A 265 11.50 -6.32 9.49
N LEU A 266 10.94 -5.75 8.43
CA LEU A 266 11.33 -4.44 7.92
C LEU A 266 11.11 -3.34 8.97
N PRO A 267 11.89 -2.22 8.93
CA PRO A 267 11.78 -1.13 9.90
C PRO A 267 10.51 -0.26 9.75
N GLY A 268 9.74 -0.46 8.69
CA GLY A 268 8.52 0.26 8.36
C GLY A 268 7.52 -0.59 7.61
N TYR A 269 6.39 0.02 7.25
CA TYR A 269 5.32 -0.62 6.49
C TYR A 269 5.66 -0.63 4.99
N PRO A 270 6.00 -1.79 4.37
CA PRO A 270 6.29 -1.84 2.94
C PRO A 270 5.01 -1.58 2.14
N ASP A 271 5.14 -0.73 1.12
CA ASP A 271 4.02 -0.25 0.31
C ASP A 271 4.16 -0.74 -1.14
N ASN A 272 4.52 0.09 -2.11
CA ASN A 272 4.69 -0.34 -3.49
C ASN A 272 6.03 -1.06 -3.73
N LEU A 273 6.03 -1.95 -4.72
CA LEU A 273 7.22 -2.55 -5.32
C LEU A 273 7.33 -2.09 -6.77
N MET A 274 8.47 -1.51 -7.14
CA MET A 274 8.69 -1.01 -8.48
C MET A 274 9.92 -1.67 -9.10
N ARG A 275 9.76 -2.27 -10.28
CA ARG A 275 10.91 -2.76 -11.04
C ARG A 275 11.77 -1.58 -11.47
N GLY A 276 13.01 -1.56 -11.03
CA GLY A 276 14.02 -0.60 -11.42
C GLY A 276 14.94 -1.13 -12.52
N ARG A 277 16.03 -0.43 -12.76
CA ARG A 277 17.07 -0.81 -13.70
C ARG A 277 18.09 -1.75 -13.05
N ASP A 278 18.88 -2.42 -13.88
CA ASP A 278 20.01 -3.27 -13.42
C ASP A 278 19.58 -4.34 -12.38
N GLY A 279 18.36 -4.88 -12.55
CA GLY A 279 17.84 -5.93 -11.68
C GLY A 279 17.29 -5.45 -10.34
N ARG A 280 17.29 -4.14 -10.07
CA ARG A 280 16.77 -3.59 -8.81
C ARG A 280 15.26 -3.71 -8.71
N ILE A 281 14.80 -3.83 -7.46
CA ILE A 281 13.39 -3.69 -7.09
C ILE A 281 13.34 -2.64 -5.99
N TRP A 282 12.68 -1.52 -6.28
CA TRP A 282 12.45 -0.45 -5.32
C TRP A 282 11.29 -0.77 -4.41
N VAL A 283 11.44 -0.47 -3.14
CA VAL A 283 10.44 -0.66 -2.08
C VAL A 283 10.24 0.68 -1.39
N GLY A 284 9.00 1.14 -1.28
CA GLY A 284 8.68 2.26 -0.40
C GLY A 284 8.28 1.77 0.98
N LEU A 285 8.66 2.51 2.00
CA LEU A 285 8.11 2.34 3.35
C LEU A 285 7.22 3.54 3.68
N PHE A 286 5.93 3.26 3.81
CA PHE A 286 4.92 4.30 4.05
C PHE A 286 5.17 5.10 5.34
N LYS A 287 5.52 4.40 6.40
CA LYS A 287 5.89 4.95 7.72
C LYS A 287 6.82 3.99 8.46
N PRO A 288 7.57 4.47 9.45
CA PRO A 288 8.21 3.62 10.45
C PRO A 288 7.19 2.74 11.17
N ARG A 289 7.63 1.60 11.68
CA ARG A 289 6.78 0.74 12.52
C ARG A 289 6.26 1.53 13.72
N ASN A 290 5.02 1.21 14.10
CA ASN A 290 4.36 1.85 15.22
C ASN A 290 4.52 1.01 16.50
N PRO A 291 5.32 1.48 17.50
CA PRO A 291 5.55 0.70 18.72
C PRO A 291 4.28 0.38 19.50
N ALA A 292 3.25 1.26 19.45
CA ALA A 292 1.98 1.01 20.13
C ALA A 292 1.19 -0.12 19.42
N ALA A 293 1.17 -0.13 18.09
CA ALA A 293 0.53 -1.20 17.32
C ALA A 293 1.24 -2.54 17.54
N ASP A 294 2.57 -2.56 17.50
CA ASP A 294 3.37 -3.76 17.76
C ASP A 294 3.21 -4.27 19.19
N GLY A 295 3.21 -3.39 20.18
CA GLY A 295 2.99 -3.74 21.59
C GLY A 295 1.59 -4.30 21.88
N LEU A 296 0.64 -4.10 20.97
CA LEU A 296 -0.74 -4.62 21.07
C LEU A 296 -1.00 -5.78 20.10
N ALA A 297 0.00 -6.26 19.37
CA ALA A 297 -0.15 -7.31 18.37
C ALA A 297 -0.80 -8.59 18.93
N GLU A 298 -0.43 -9.00 20.15
CA GLU A 298 -0.99 -10.15 20.84
C GLU A 298 -2.20 -9.81 21.74
N ARG A 299 -2.74 -8.59 21.64
CA ARG A 299 -3.83 -8.10 22.51
C ARG A 299 -5.06 -7.65 21.68
N PRO A 300 -5.81 -8.59 21.10
CA PRO A 300 -6.95 -8.27 20.23
C PRO A 300 -7.96 -7.30 20.83
N PHE A 301 -8.32 -7.48 22.11
CA PHE A 301 -9.26 -6.59 22.79
C PHE A 301 -8.75 -5.13 22.84
N LEU A 302 -7.49 -4.92 23.17
CA LEU A 302 -6.93 -3.57 23.24
C LEU A 302 -6.84 -2.90 21.86
N ARG A 303 -6.63 -3.68 20.79
CA ARG A 303 -6.73 -3.17 19.42
C ARG A 303 -8.17 -2.69 19.08
N LYS A 304 -9.21 -3.41 19.57
CA LYS A 304 -10.59 -2.92 19.46
C LYS A 304 -10.80 -1.62 20.24
N VAL A 305 -10.18 -1.48 21.41
CA VAL A 305 -10.24 -0.22 22.18
C VAL A 305 -9.62 0.92 21.41
N LEU A 306 -8.43 0.71 20.77
CA LEU A 306 -7.81 1.73 19.93
C LEU A 306 -8.72 2.15 18.77
N LEU A 307 -9.37 1.21 18.09
CA LEU A 307 -10.26 1.51 16.97
C LEU A 307 -11.51 2.31 17.38
N ARG A 308 -11.83 2.40 18.69
CA ARG A 308 -12.92 3.24 19.23
C ARG A 308 -12.46 4.65 19.59
N LEU A 309 -11.16 4.89 19.61
CA LEU A 309 -10.64 6.23 19.89
C LEU A 309 -10.91 7.18 18.73
N PRO A 310 -11.20 8.45 18.99
CA PRO A 310 -11.21 9.47 17.97
C PRO A 310 -9.87 9.52 17.23
N ARG A 311 -9.90 9.78 15.92
CA ARG A 311 -8.70 9.74 15.05
C ARG A 311 -7.53 10.56 15.58
N PHE A 312 -7.79 11.73 16.18
CA PHE A 312 -6.76 12.60 16.75
C PHE A 312 -6.04 12.03 18.00
N LEU A 313 -6.58 10.97 18.59
CA LEU A 313 -5.96 10.24 19.70
C LEU A 313 -5.24 8.96 19.24
N LEU A 314 -5.37 8.60 17.97
CA LEU A 314 -4.66 7.43 17.45
C LEU A 314 -3.18 7.76 17.29
N PRO A 315 -2.27 6.86 17.70
CA PRO A 315 -0.85 7.02 17.47
C PRO A 315 -0.54 6.69 15.99
N LEU A 316 -0.74 7.67 15.09
CA LEU A 316 -0.61 7.46 13.64
C LEU A 316 0.85 7.36 13.15
N GLY A 317 1.83 7.40 14.06
CA GLY A 317 3.25 7.36 13.72
C GLY A 317 3.80 8.70 13.20
N GLU A 318 5.09 8.77 13.05
CA GLU A 318 5.81 9.96 12.57
C GLU A 318 5.88 9.96 11.04
N SER A 319 6.01 11.16 10.45
CA SER A 319 6.39 11.29 9.05
C SER A 319 7.86 10.93 8.89
N TYR A 320 8.18 10.13 7.87
CA TYR A 320 9.54 9.70 7.56
C TYR A 320 9.61 9.32 6.09
N GLY A 321 10.50 9.90 5.33
CA GLY A 321 10.74 9.50 3.95
C GLY A 321 11.67 8.31 3.88
N HIS A 322 11.26 7.19 3.27
CA HIS A 322 12.13 6.02 3.13
C HIS A 322 11.79 5.20 1.88
N VAL A 323 12.71 5.13 0.96
CA VAL A 323 12.70 4.16 -0.15
C VAL A 323 14.03 3.43 -0.20
N PHE A 324 14.01 2.14 -0.50
CA PHE A 324 15.23 1.35 -0.67
C PHE A 324 15.10 0.42 -1.87
N ALA A 325 16.22 -0.05 -2.39
CA ALA A 325 16.24 -1.02 -3.47
C ALA A 325 16.90 -2.31 -3.03
N ILE A 326 16.39 -3.42 -3.54
CA ILE A 326 16.94 -4.76 -3.37
C ILE A 326 17.26 -5.40 -4.72
N ASP A 327 18.12 -6.40 -4.70
CA ASP A 327 18.20 -7.37 -5.79
C ASP A 327 17.15 -8.49 -5.61
N GLU A 328 17.07 -9.41 -6.57
CA GLU A 328 16.10 -10.52 -6.53
C GLU A 328 16.39 -11.55 -5.43
N ASP A 329 17.54 -11.47 -4.78
CA ASP A 329 17.91 -12.29 -3.62
C ASP A 329 17.67 -11.60 -2.27
N GLY A 330 17.13 -10.36 -2.32
CA GLY A 330 16.78 -9.58 -1.12
C GLY A 330 17.95 -8.80 -0.53
N ARG A 331 19.11 -8.71 -1.21
CA ARG A 331 20.20 -7.86 -0.74
C ARG A 331 19.86 -6.40 -1.00
N VAL A 332 19.96 -5.55 0.04
CA VAL A 332 19.78 -4.10 -0.10
C VAL A 332 20.92 -3.53 -0.94
N THR A 333 20.58 -2.90 -2.07
CA THR A 333 21.52 -2.30 -3.02
C THR A 333 21.56 -0.77 -2.97
N ALA A 334 20.48 -0.16 -2.45
CA ALA A 334 20.39 1.27 -2.17
C ALA A 334 19.44 1.50 -0.99
N ASP A 335 19.71 2.53 -0.20
CA ASP A 335 18.85 2.97 0.91
C ASP A 335 18.88 4.50 0.97
N LEU A 336 17.70 5.12 0.84
CA LEU A 336 17.49 6.56 0.77
C LEU A 336 16.43 6.97 1.77
N GLN A 337 16.80 7.87 2.67
CA GLN A 337 15.94 8.28 3.79
C GLN A 337 15.91 9.81 3.95
N ASP A 338 14.82 10.30 4.49
CA ASP A 338 14.67 11.64 5.04
C ASP A 338 13.96 11.58 6.41
N PRO A 339 14.73 11.57 7.51
CA PRO A 339 14.16 11.55 8.86
C PRO A 339 13.30 12.78 9.20
N SER A 340 13.42 13.88 8.46
CA SER A 340 12.56 15.05 8.66
C SER A 340 11.12 14.82 8.23
N GLY A 341 10.89 13.85 7.34
CA GLY A 341 9.57 13.57 6.75
C GLY A 341 9.01 14.73 5.93
N ALA A 342 9.87 15.61 5.40
CA ALA A 342 9.45 16.75 4.57
C ALA A 342 8.74 16.30 3.29
N TYR A 343 9.12 15.14 2.74
CA TYR A 343 8.36 14.43 1.69
C TYR A 343 7.76 13.17 2.33
N PRO A 344 6.51 13.24 2.80
CA PRO A 344 5.95 12.23 3.70
C PRO A 344 5.42 11.01 2.96
N GLU A 345 5.28 9.92 3.70
CA GLU A 345 4.48 8.76 3.31
C GLU A 345 4.88 8.22 1.94
N THR A 346 6.20 7.95 1.80
CA THR A 346 6.78 7.42 0.57
C THR A 346 6.23 6.03 0.25
N THR A 347 5.58 5.87 -0.91
CA THR A 347 4.97 4.60 -1.32
C THR A 347 5.88 3.78 -2.20
N GLY A 348 6.78 4.40 -2.96
CA GLY A 348 7.71 3.71 -3.86
C GLY A 348 8.64 4.65 -4.60
N ALA A 349 9.36 4.10 -5.58
CA ALA A 349 10.23 4.90 -6.45
C ALA A 349 10.27 4.32 -7.87
N THR A 350 10.11 5.19 -8.87
CA THR A 350 10.20 4.83 -10.30
C THR A 350 11.53 5.30 -10.86
N GLU A 351 12.35 4.35 -11.30
CA GLU A 351 13.70 4.58 -11.79
C GLU A 351 13.73 4.66 -13.32
N THR A 352 14.26 5.76 -13.85
CA THR A 352 14.57 5.94 -15.28
C THR A 352 16.09 5.94 -15.52
N ALA A 353 16.53 6.27 -16.72
CA ALA A 353 17.96 6.34 -17.03
C ALA A 353 18.68 7.46 -16.27
N ASP A 354 18.00 8.58 -16.03
CA ASP A 354 18.56 9.83 -15.51
C ASP A 354 17.92 10.31 -14.20
N ARG A 355 16.79 9.72 -13.78
CA ARG A 355 16.03 10.17 -12.62
C ARG A 355 15.47 9.02 -11.79
N LEU A 356 15.31 9.29 -10.51
CA LEU A 356 14.54 8.49 -9.58
C LEU A 356 13.37 9.35 -9.08
N TYR A 357 12.14 9.01 -9.48
CA TYR A 357 10.92 9.68 -9.03
C TYR A 357 10.42 8.99 -7.78
N ILE A 358 10.14 9.77 -6.74
CA ILE A 358 9.65 9.26 -5.46
C ILE A 358 8.14 9.41 -5.40
N GLN A 359 7.47 8.33 -5.07
CA GLN A 359 6.03 8.25 -4.91
C GLN A 359 5.64 8.56 -3.48
N SER A 360 4.47 9.16 -3.28
CA SER A 360 3.95 9.51 -1.96
C SER A 360 2.42 9.52 -1.98
N LEU A 361 1.82 9.09 -0.88
CA LEU A 361 0.36 9.07 -0.76
C LEU A 361 -0.25 10.48 -0.69
N HIS A 362 0.42 11.42 -0.03
CA HIS A 362 -0.16 12.73 0.28
C HIS A 362 0.73 13.94 -0.08
N ALA A 363 1.80 13.77 -0.85
CA ALA A 363 2.57 14.91 -1.33
C ALA A 363 1.78 15.71 -2.39
N HIS A 364 2.08 17.00 -2.53
CA HIS A 364 1.49 17.88 -3.56
C HIS A 364 2.41 18.06 -4.77
N ALA A 365 3.42 17.23 -4.89
CA ALA A 365 4.41 17.29 -5.95
C ALA A 365 5.05 15.91 -6.16
N ILE A 366 5.56 15.65 -7.36
CA ILE A 366 6.46 14.51 -7.58
C ILE A 366 7.86 14.93 -7.13
N GLY A 367 8.37 14.26 -6.09
CA GLY A 367 9.77 14.36 -5.70
C GLY A 367 10.67 13.58 -6.66
N TRP A 368 11.86 14.10 -6.99
CA TRP A 368 12.80 13.33 -7.79
C TRP A 368 14.26 13.67 -7.47
N LEU A 369 15.13 12.72 -7.73
CA LEU A 369 16.58 12.85 -7.64
C LEU A 369 17.23 12.57 -9.00
N PRO A 370 18.35 13.22 -9.37
CA PRO A 370 19.18 12.74 -10.46
C PRO A 370 19.79 11.39 -10.08
N ARG A 371 19.92 10.55 -11.10
CA ARG A 371 20.56 9.23 -10.96
C ARG A 371 22.05 9.28 -11.21
#